data_01d00db84f0fa1fe58ef4826cd4bb604
#
_entry.id   01d00db84f0fa1fe58ef4826cd4bb604
#
_cell.length_a   1.000
_cell.length_b   1.000
_cell.length_c   1.000
_cell.angle_alpha   90.00
_cell.angle_beta   90.00
_cell.angle_gamma   90.00
#
_symmetry.space_group_name_H-M   'P 1'
#
loop_
_entity.id
_entity.type
_entity.pdbx_description
1 polymer ?
#
loop_
_entity_poly.entity_id
_entity_poly.type
_entity_poly.pdbx_seq_one_letter_code
_entity_poly.pdbx_strand_id
1 'polypeptide(L)'
;RHHEEGSALKASEVSEVPIINGGDGKGEHPTQTILDGYTIFNCFSESMSNLRITLVGDLKNGRTVKGLVKLLSRFDNNHFNFVSPKHLKFSDKLPNSSYET
;
A
#
# COMPACT_ATOMS: atom_id res chain seq x y z
N ARG A 1 -12.61 9.84 6.22
CA ARG A 1 -12.55 9.44 4.80
C ARG A 1 -13.25 10.48 3.93
N HIS A 2 -12.63 10.85 2.83
CA HIS A 2 -13.19 11.81 1.88
C HIS A 2 -13.01 11.31 0.44
N HIS A 3 -13.85 11.78 -0.49
CA HIS A 3 -13.78 11.36 -1.90
C HIS A 3 -12.74 12.14 -2.71
N GLU A 4 -12.31 13.30 -2.23
CA GLU A 4 -11.26 14.11 -2.88
C GLU A 4 -9.88 13.75 -2.39
N GLU A 5 -8.93 13.60 -3.33
CA GLU A 5 -7.52 13.42 -3.04
C GLU A 5 -6.93 14.68 -2.37
N GLY A 6 -6.09 14.46 -1.35
CA GLY A 6 -5.47 15.55 -0.58
C GLY A 6 -6.35 16.21 0.47
N SER A 7 -7.60 15.77 0.64
CA SER A 7 -8.54 16.37 1.61
C SER A 7 -8.05 16.24 3.06
N ALA A 8 -7.40 15.13 3.42
CA ALA A 8 -6.83 14.96 4.75
C ALA A 8 -5.69 15.95 5.02
N LEU A 9 -4.83 16.19 4.03
CA LEU A 9 -3.75 17.18 4.12
C LEU A 9 -4.32 18.58 4.29
N LYS A 10 -5.28 19.00 3.45
CA LYS A 10 -5.95 20.30 3.58
C LYS A 10 -6.61 20.49 4.95
N ALA A 11 -7.24 19.44 5.48
CA ALA A 11 -7.83 19.50 6.82
C ALA A 11 -6.75 19.68 7.91
N SER A 12 -5.60 19.04 7.77
CA SER A 12 -4.50 19.15 8.74
C SER A 12 -3.85 20.53 8.79
N GLU A 13 -3.90 21.28 7.70
CA GLU A 13 -3.35 22.64 7.62
C GLU A 13 -4.13 23.67 8.44
N VAL A 14 -5.40 23.40 8.71
CA VAL A 14 -6.31 24.32 9.44
C VAL A 14 -6.82 23.74 10.76
N SER A 15 -6.46 22.52 11.10
CA SER A 15 -6.93 21.81 12.28
C SER A 15 -5.97 21.99 13.46
N GLU A 16 -6.52 22.28 14.64
CA GLU A 16 -5.77 22.30 15.91
C GLU A 16 -5.63 20.90 16.53
N VAL A 17 -6.26 19.88 15.95
CA VAL A 17 -6.20 18.49 16.42
C VAL A 17 -5.60 17.59 15.34
N PRO A 18 -4.96 16.45 15.72
CA PRO A 18 -4.42 15.52 14.75
C PRO A 18 -5.48 15.00 13.76
N ILE A 19 -5.12 14.94 12.49
CA ILE A 19 -5.97 14.38 11.43
C ILE A 19 -5.43 13.01 11.02
N ILE A 20 -6.29 12.00 11.09
CA ILE A 20 -5.99 10.63 10.63
C ILE A 20 -6.65 10.42 9.27
N ASN A 21 -5.82 10.19 8.24
CA ASN A 21 -6.32 9.89 6.90
C ASN A 21 -6.87 8.45 6.83
N GLY A 22 -8.17 8.29 6.77
CA GLY A 22 -8.88 7.03 6.56
C GLY A 22 -9.21 6.74 5.08
N GLY A 23 -8.53 7.43 4.17
CA GLY A 23 -8.69 7.33 2.71
C GLY A 23 -9.21 8.61 2.07
N ASP A 24 -8.47 9.14 1.10
CA ASP A 24 -8.73 10.38 0.40
C ASP A 24 -8.80 10.16 -1.13
N GLY A 25 -9.96 9.76 -1.61
CA GLY A 25 -10.20 9.53 -3.03
C GLY A 25 -9.27 8.48 -3.64
N LYS A 26 -8.50 8.86 -4.67
CA LYS A 26 -7.49 8.03 -5.34
C LYS A 26 -6.09 8.13 -4.69
N GLY A 27 -5.94 8.95 -3.66
CA GLY A 27 -4.68 9.16 -2.96
C GLY A 27 -4.25 7.95 -2.12
N GLU A 28 -4.07 8.15 -0.83
CA GLU A 28 -3.59 7.10 0.07
C GLU A 28 -4.71 6.54 0.96
N HIS A 29 -4.47 5.36 1.50
CA HIS A 29 -5.30 4.73 2.54
C HIS A 29 -4.40 4.19 3.67
N PRO A 30 -3.77 5.06 4.46
CA PRO A 30 -2.75 4.66 5.44
C PRO A 30 -3.28 3.69 6.50
N THR A 31 -4.51 3.87 6.95
CA THR A 31 -5.13 2.98 7.94
C THR A 31 -5.32 1.56 7.41
N GLN A 32 -5.65 1.39 6.13
CA GLN A 32 -5.71 0.07 5.49
C GLN A 32 -4.31 -0.56 5.39
N THR A 33 -3.31 0.24 5.05
CA THR A 33 -1.92 -0.24 5.01
C THR A 33 -1.47 -0.78 6.38
N ILE A 34 -1.85 -0.11 7.46
CA ILE A 34 -1.53 -0.57 8.82
C ILE A 34 -2.29 -1.85 9.17
N LEU A 35 -3.57 -1.95 8.79
CA LEU A 35 -4.38 -3.16 8.98
C LEU A 35 -3.78 -4.38 8.28
N ASP A 36 -3.42 -4.23 7.01
CA ASP A 36 -2.81 -5.28 6.21
C ASP A 36 -1.45 -5.69 6.78
N GLY A 37 -0.61 -4.71 7.15
CA GLY A 37 0.68 -4.94 7.79
C GLY A 37 0.55 -5.67 9.12
N TYR A 38 -0.40 -5.28 9.97
CA TYR A 38 -0.67 -5.94 11.23
C TYR A 38 -1.14 -7.39 11.05
N THR A 39 -1.98 -7.64 10.05
CA THR A 39 -2.43 -9.00 9.71
C THR A 39 -1.25 -9.87 9.28
N ILE A 40 -0.39 -9.36 8.40
CA ILE A 40 0.82 -10.06 7.93
C ILE A 40 1.74 -10.35 9.13
N PHE A 41 2.01 -9.37 9.97
CA PHE A 41 2.84 -9.51 11.15
C PHE A 41 2.36 -10.65 12.06
N ASN A 42 1.07 -10.69 12.37
CA ASN A 42 0.49 -11.76 13.19
C ASN A 42 0.51 -13.14 12.53
N CYS A 43 0.31 -13.20 11.20
CA CYS A 43 0.27 -14.48 10.48
C CYS A 43 1.66 -15.10 10.26
N PHE A 44 2.73 -14.30 10.27
CA PHE A 44 4.09 -14.73 9.95
C PHE A 44 5.05 -14.59 11.14
N SER A 45 4.65 -15.08 12.29
CA SER A 45 5.48 -15.16 13.50
C SER A 45 6.08 -13.81 13.91
N GLU A 46 5.25 -12.77 13.90
CA GLU A 46 5.64 -11.41 14.25
C GLU A 46 6.79 -10.85 13.40
N SER A 47 6.82 -11.24 12.11
CA SER A 47 7.80 -10.75 11.15
C SER A 47 7.15 -10.14 9.92
N MET A 48 7.80 -9.13 9.37
CA MET A 48 7.47 -8.52 8.07
C MET A 48 8.63 -8.61 7.07
N SER A 49 9.66 -9.42 7.37
CA SER A 49 10.81 -9.67 6.50
C SER A 49 10.80 -11.10 5.92
N ASN A 50 11.56 -11.32 4.85
CA ASN A 50 11.72 -12.62 4.18
C ASN A 50 10.40 -13.18 3.60
N LEU A 51 9.51 -12.32 3.16
CA LEU A 51 8.21 -12.68 2.63
C LEU A 51 8.20 -12.76 1.11
N ARG A 52 7.39 -13.66 0.58
CA ARG A 52 6.99 -13.67 -0.83
C ARG A 52 5.54 -13.21 -0.93
N ILE A 53 5.33 -12.04 -1.52
CA ILE A 53 4.04 -11.37 -1.57
C ILE A 53 3.56 -11.35 -3.01
N THR A 54 2.41 -11.96 -3.28
CA THR A 54 1.77 -11.91 -4.59
C THR A 54 0.58 -10.98 -4.56
N LEU A 55 0.60 -9.97 -5.43
CA LEU A 55 -0.43 -8.95 -5.57
C LEU A 55 -1.12 -9.13 -6.93
N VAL A 56 -2.43 -9.32 -6.90
CA VAL A 56 -3.22 -9.70 -8.09
C VAL A 56 -4.34 -8.68 -8.35
N GLY A 57 -4.49 -8.23 -9.59
CA GLY A 57 -5.63 -7.41 -10.00
C GLY A 57 -5.28 -6.05 -10.59
N ASP A 58 -6.02 -4.99 -10.22
CA ASP A 58 -5.73 -3.61 -10.64
C ASP A 58 -4.63 -3.01 -9.77
N LEU A 59 -3.40 -3.19 -10.19
CA LEU A 59 -2.23 -2.73 -9.47
C LEU A 59 -1.86 -1.28 -9.80
N LYS A 60 -2.41 -0.74 -10.88
CA LYS A 60 -2.17 0.65 -11.30
C LYS A 60 -2.95 1.65 -10.46
N ASN A 61 -4.24 1.38 -10.23
CA ASN A 61 -5.16 2.29 -9.55
C ASN A 61 -5.37 1.91 -8.07
N GLY A 62 -4.93 0.74 -7.65
CA GLY A 62 -5.11 0.21 -6.30
C GLY A 62 -4.27 0.96 -5.27
N ARG A 63 -4.87 1.94 -4.57
CA ARG A 63 -4.19 2.71 -3.51
C ARG A 63 -3.74 1.85 -2.32
N THR A 64 -4.48 0.81 -1.99
CA THR A 64 -4.15 -0.14 -0.91
C THR A 64 -2.90 -0.96 -1.25
N VAL A 65 -2.77 -1.38 -2.52
CA VAL A 65 -1.59 -2.07 -3.04
C VAL A 65 -0.34 -1.19 -2.89
N LYS A 66 -0.42 0.07 -3.32
CA LYS A 66 0.70 1.01 -3.23
C LYS A 66 1.16 1.23 -1.79
N GLY A 67 0.21 1.40 -0.87
CA GLY A 67 0.49 1.55 0.55
C GLY A 67 1.18 0.32 1.14
N LEU A 68 0.66 -0.87 0.86
CA LEU A 68 1.22 -2.13 1.36
C LEU A 68 2.62 -2.39 0.82
N VAL A 69 2.84 -2.19 -0.48
CA VAL A 69 4.16 -2.32 -1.10
C VAL A 69 5.16 -1.34 -0.48
N LYS A 70 4.76 -0.07 -0.30
CA LYS A 70 5.59 0.97 0.35
C LYS A 70 5.96 0.59 1.79
N LEU A 71 5.03 0.00 2.54
CA LEU A 71 5.28 -0.48 3.90
C LEU A 71 6.27 -1.65 3.88
N LEU A 72 5.97 -2.72 3.15
CA LEU A 72 6.75 -3.95 3.16
C LEU A 72 8.12 -3.81 2.50
N SER A 73 8.31 -2.83 1.60
CA SER A 73 9.63 -2.51 1.03
C SER A 73 10.63 -1.94 2.04
N ARG A 74 10.20 -1.59 3.24
CA ARG A 74 11.07 -1.13 4.34
C ARG A 74 11.69 -2.28 5.14
N PHE A 75 11.24 -3.51 4.89
CA PHE A 75 11.69 -4.71 5.57
C PHE A 75 12.55 -5.56 4.65
N ASP A 76 13.49 -6.30 5.23
CA ASP A 76 14.52 -7.00 4.48
C ASP A 76 14.02 -8.24 3.74
N ASN A 77 14.62 -8.50 2.57
CA ASN A 77 14.45 -9.71 1.77
C ASN A 77 13.00 -10.01 1.36
N ASN A 78 12.15 -9.00 1.24
CA ASN A 78 10.81 -9.16 0.70
C ASN A 78 10.85 -9.21 -0.83
N HIS A 79 10.13 -10.17 -1.40
CA HIS A 79 9.99 -10.35 -2.84
C HIS A 79 8.54 -10.16 -3.26
N PHE A 80 8.31 -9.33 -4.27
CA PHE A 80 6.98 -8.99 -4.77
C PHE A 80 6.73 -9.62 -6.14
N ASN A 81 5.64 -10.37 -6.26
CA ASN A 81 5.10 -10.85 -7.54
C ASN A 81 3.86 -10.02 -7.88
N PHE A 82 3.88 -9.37 -9.04
CA PHE A 82 2.78 -8.57 -9.53
C PHE A 82 2.07 -9.27 -10.69
N VAL A 83 0.82 -9.61 -10.50
CA VAL A 83 -0.02 -10.29 -11.50
C VAL A 83 -1.17 -9.38 -11.90
N SER A 84 -1.18 -8.89 -13.13
CA SER A 84 -2.22 -7.97 -13.59
C SER A 84 -2.35 -7.96 -15.12
N PRO A 85 -3.51 -7.56 -15.66
CA PRO A 85 -3.64 -7.22 -17.07
C PRO A 85 -2.61 -6.14 -17.48
N LYS A 86 -2.14 -6.19 -18.72
CA LYS A 86 -1.07 -5.28 -19.21
C LYS A 86 -1.32 -3.80 -18.95
N HIS A 87 -2.56 -3.35 -19.05
CA HIS A 87 -2.95 -1.95 -18.86
C HIS A 87 -3.13 -1.53 -17.40
N LEU A 88 -3.10 -2.48 -16.45
CA LEU A 88 -3.26 -2.28 -15.01
C LEU A 88 -2.00 -2.61 -14.21
N LYS A 89 -0.84 -2.63 -14.84
CA LYS A 89 0.43 -2.93 -14.18
C LYS A 89 0.79 -1.91 -13.11
N PHE A 90 1.45 -2.40 -12.07
CA PHE A 90 2.08 -1.55 -11.05
C PHE A 90 3.10 -0.63 -11.70
N SER A 91 3.05 0.66 -11.39
CA SER A 91 3.84 1.70 -12.08
C SER A 91 5.27 1.81 -11.59
N ASP A 92 5.51 1.48 -10.31
CA ASP A 92 6.79 1.73 -9.69
C ASP A 92 7.72 0.52 -9.85
N LYS A 93 8.96 0.77 -10.22
CA LYS A 93 9.98 -0.29 -10.31
C LYS A 93 10.54 -0.57 -8.92
N LEU A 94 10.49 -1.82 -8.50
CA LEU A 94 11.07 -2.29 -7.26
C LEU A 94 12.21 -3.26 -7.54
N PRO A 95 13.32 -3.22 -6.77
CA PRO A 95 14.50 -4.05 -7.03
C PRO A 95 14.24 -5.55 -6.94
N ASN A 96 13.39 -6.02 -6.05
CA ASN A 96 13.09 -7.43 -5.83
C ASN A 96 11.66 -7.77 -6.28
N SER A 97 11.35 -7.57 -7.55
CA SER A 97 10.00 -7.82 -8.05
C SER A 97 9.98 -8.55 -9.39
N SER A 98 8.96 -9.39 -9.58
CA SER A 98 8.61 -10.02 -10.85
C SER A 98 7.23 -9.56 -11.31
N TYR A 99 7.00 -9.57 -12.63
CA TYR A 99 5.75 -9.14 -13.25
C TYR A 99 5.21 -10.24 -14.15
N GLU A 100 3.99 -10.67 -13.88
CA GLU A 100 3.24 -11.63 -14.70
C GLU A 100 1.96 -10.98 -15.24
N THR A 101 1.54 -11.42 -16.44
CA THR A 101 0.34 -10.88 -17.11
C THR A 101 -0.58 -11.99 -17.59
#